data_b407d615712bcdbbb3442473a9550240
#
_entry.id   b407d615712bcdbbb3442473a9550240
#
_cell.length_a   1.000
_cell.length_b   1.000
_cell.length_c   1.000
_cell.angle_alpha   90.00
_cell.angle_beta   90.00
_cell.angle_gamma   90.00
#
_symmetry.space_group_name_H-M   'P 1'
#
loop_
_entity.id
_entity.type
_entity.pdbx_description
1 polymer ?
#
loop_
_entity_poly.entity_id
_entity_poly.type
_entity_poly.pdbx_seq_one_letter_code
_entity_poly.pdbx_strand_id
1 'polypeptide(L)'
;MLAIVGPSGAGKTMLMRMLTLSTEVPGEKTGEVFLNGSPLSAQLFLKYCAFVPQQDTLWTFLSCREHFEFALRFFQAGKTSEEYTAITNRL
;
A
#
# COMPACT_ATOMS: atom_id res chain seq x y z
N MET A 1 -5.09 15.86 -1.92
CA MET A 1 -3.69 15.45 -1.71
C MET A 1 -3.18 16.16 -0.46
N LEU A 2 -2.56 15.44 0.48
CA LEU A 2 -1.96 15.98 1.71
C LEU A 2 -0.46 15.68 1.71
N ALA A 3 0.37 16.67 2.04
CA ALA A 3 1.82 16.49 2.20
C ALA A 3 2.22 16.69 3.66
N ILE A 4 3.02 15.75 4.20
CA ILE A 4 3.59 15.82 5.54
C ILE A 4 5.07 16.15 5.40
N VAL A 5 5.48 17.34 5.84
CA VAL A 5 6.85 17.83 5.74
C VAL A 5 7.47 18.07 7.12
N GLY A 6 8.77 17.91 7.21
CA GLY A 6 9.52 18.11 8.45
C GLY A 6 10.94 17.58 8.34
N PRO A 7 11.84 17.95 9.27
CA PRO A 7 13.23 17.49 9.29
C PRO A 7 13.32 15.97 9.48
N SER A 8 14.51 15.42 9.21
CA SER A 8 14.79 14.01 9.54
C SER A 8 14.61 13.76 11.03
N GLY A 9 13.99 12.64 11.39
CA GLY A 9 13.69 12.28 12.77
C GLY A 9 12.43 12.91 13.37
N ALA A 10 11.69 13.75 12.63
CA ALA A 10 10.46 14.39 13.11
C ALA A 10 9.27 13.41 13.33
N GLY A 11 9.42 12.14 12.96
CA GLY A 11 8.37 11.12 13.16
C GLY A 11 7.42 10.94 11.96
N LYS A 12 7.69 11.53 10.80
CA LYS A 12 6.82 11.42 9.60
C LYS A 12 6.52 9.98 9.21
N THR A 13 7.54 9.15 9.09
CA THR A 13 7.38 7.72 8.75
C THR A 13 6.65 6.96 9.85
N MET A 14 6.91 7.30 11.12
CA MET A 14 6.21 6.71 12.26
C MET A 14 4.72 7.01 12.20
N LEU A 15 4.35 8.27 11.95
CA LEU A 15 2.96 8.67 11.77
C LEU A 15 2.30 7.91 10.63
N MET A 16 2.96 7.80 9.46
CA MET A 16 2.44 7.03 8.34
C MET A 16 2.21 5.56 8.70
N ARG A 17 3.15 4.92 9.38
CA ARG A 17 3.00 3.54 9.85
C ARG A 17 1.85 3.38 10.86
N MET A 18 1.64 4.34 11.74
CA MET A 18 0.50 4.33 12.67
C MET A 18 -0.83 4.42 11.93
N LEU A 19 -0.93 5.30 10.93
CA LEU A 19 -2.13 5.45 10.10
C LEU A 19 -2.43 4.22 9.24
N THR A 20 -1.42 3.42 8.92
CA THR A 20 -1.59 2.17 8.15
C THR A 20 -1.84 0.94 9.02
N LEU A 21 -2.13 1.12 10.31
CA LEU A 21 -2.34 0.03 11.28
C LEU A 21 -1.15 -0.93 11.41
N SER A 22 0.06 -0.48 11.08
CA SER A 22 1.26 -1.31 11.17
C SER A 22 1.51 -1.76 12.62
N THR A 23 1.77 -3.04 12.81
CA THR A 23 2.15 -3.62 14.10
C THR A 23 3.62 -3.37 14.47
N GLU A 24 4.42 -2.93 13.50
CA GLU A 24 5.87 -2.70 13.66
C GLU A 24 6.23 -1.40 14.41
N VAL A 25 5.24 -0.60 14.78
CA VAL A 25 5.46 0.63 15.54
C VAL A 25 5.62 0.27 17.00
N PRO A 26 6.80 0.49 17.62
CA PRO A 26 7.03 0.19 19.02
C PRO A 26 6.29 1.18 19.92
N GLY A 27 5.92 0.75 21.12
CA GLY A 27 5.28 1.58 22.13
C GLY A 27 3.76 1.41 22.18
N GLU A 28 3.17 2.12 23.14
CA GLU A 28 1.73 2.14 23.32
C GLU A 28 1.06 3.06 22.30
N LYS A 29 0.03 2.57 21.64
CA LYS A 29 -0.74 3.32 20.65
C LYS A 29 -2.06 3.75 21.29
N THR A 30 -2.32 5.04 21.28
CA THR A 30 -3.58 5.63 21.75
C THR A 30 -4.22 6.44 20.64
N GLY A 31 -5.56 6.53 20.68
CA GLY A 31 -6.32 7.25 19.66
C GLY A 31 -6.96 6.32 18.63
N GLU A 32 -7.75 6.92 17.77
CA GLU A 32 -8.52 6.21 16.73
C GLU A 32 -8.31 6.85 15.37
N VAL A 33 -8.31 6.03 14.33
CA VAL A 33 -8.24 6.47 12.92
C VAL A 33 -9.54 6.14 12.25
N PHE A 34 -10.09 7.11 11.52
CA PHE A 34 -11.34 6.96 10.78
C PHE A 34 -11.08 7.10 9.27
N LEU A 35 -11.75 6.27 8.49
CA LEU A 35 -11.81 6.39 7.04
C LEU A 35 -13.26 6.68 6.63
N ASN A 36 -13.51 7.88 6.09
CA ASN A 36 -14.85 8.34 5.68
C ASN A 36 -15.91 8.17 6.80
N GLY A 37 -15.54 8.50 8.05
CA GLY A 37 -16.44 8.43 9.20
C GLY A 37 -16.60 7.06 9.85
N SER A 38 -15.95 6.02 9.31
CA SER A 38 -15.93 4.67 9.92
C SER A 38 -14.58 4.40 10.56
N PRO A 39 -14.52 3.76 11.76
CA PRO A 39 -13.25 3.37 12.36
C PRO A 39 -12.44 2.49 11.42
N LEU A 40 -11.17 2.81 11.25
CA LEU A 40 -10.29 2.08 10.34
C LEU A 40 -9.97 0.69 10.91
N SER A 41 -10.38 -0.33 10.20
CA SER A 41 -10.03 -1.74 10.47
C SER A 41 -9.05 -2.27 9.42
N ALA A 42 -8.38 -3.38 9.72
CA ALA A 42 -7.49 -4.03 8.77
C ALA A 42 -8.21 -4.42 7.45
N GLN A 43 -9.46 -4.87 7.54
CA GLN A 43 -10.28 -5.21 6.38
C GLN A 43 -10.60 -3.97 5.53
N LEU A 44 -10.95 -2.86 6.18
CA LEU A 44 -11.26 -1.61 5.51
C LEU A 44 -10.00 -1.03 4.85
N PHE A 45 -8.86 -1.11 5.53
CA PHE A 45 -7.57 -0.70 4.97
C PHE A 45 -7.21 -1.49 3.71
N LEU A 46 -7.25 -2.82 3.77
CA LEU A 46 -6.93 -3.68 2.61
C LEU A 46 -7.85 -3.44 1.41
N LYS A 47 -9.09 -3.00 1.64
CA LYS A 47 -10.06 -2.75 0.59
C LYS A 47 -9.87 -1.40 -0.10
N TYR A 48 -9.49 -0.36 0.64
CA TYR A 48 -9.52 1.02 0.15
C TYR A 48 -8.19 1.76 0.21
N CYS A 49 -7.19 1.21 0.89
CA CYS A 49 -5.92 1.86 1.12
C CYS A 49 -4.76 1.01 0.60
N ALA A 50 -3.67 1.67 0.29
CA ALA A 50 -2.39 1.05 0.01
C ALA A 50 -1.28 1.87 0.65
N PHE A 51 -0.24 1.22 1.13
CA PHE A 51 0.95 1.84 1.66
C PHE A 51 2.13 1.59 0.72
N VAL A 52 2.77 2.66 0.27
CA VAL A 52 4.00 2.58 -0.52
C VAL A 52 5.18 2.84 0.41
N PRO A 53 6.04 1.85 0.68
CA PRO A 53 7.18 2.02 1.57
C PRO A 53 8.26 2.91 0.94
N GLN A 54 9.17 3.42 1.76
CA GLN A 54 10.27 4.27 1.33
C GLN A 54 11.32 3.50 0.50
N GLN A 55 11.53 2.23 0.83
CA GLN A 55 12.39 1.33 0.06
C GLN A 55 11.50 0.46 -0.82
N ASP A 56 11.83 0.38 -2.10
CA ASP A 56 11.17 -0.56 -2.97
C ASP A 56 11.61 -2.00 -2.63
N THR A 57 10.67 -2.92 -2.77
CA THR A 57 10.90 -4.36 -2.61
C THR A 57 10.72 -5.09 -3.94
N LEU A 58 10.87 -4.35 -5.03
CA LEU A 58 10.71 -4.91 -6.37
C LEU A 58 11.86 -5.86 -6.69
N TRP A 59 11.55 -6.94 -7.36
CA TRP A 59 12.55 -7.88 -7.84
C TRP A 59 13.30 -7.28 -9.03
N THR A 60 14.59 -7.07 -8.86
CA THR A 60 15.45 -6.38 -9.83
C THR A 60 15.63 -7.13 -11.16
N PHE A 61 15.33 -8.43 -11.19
CA PHE A 61 15.40 -9.27 -12.39
C PHE A 61 14.13 -9.26 -13.23
N LEU A 62 13.05 -8.62 -12.76
CA LEU A 62 11.81 -8.48 -13.50
C LEU A 62 11.70 -7.07 -14.11
N SER A 63 11.19 -6.99 -15.33
CA SER A 63 10.78 -5.74 -15.92
C SER A 63 9.52 -5.17 -15.25
N CYS A 64 9.25 -3.88 -15.43
CA CYS A 64 8.03 -3.26 -14.91
C CYS A 64 6.77 -4.00 -15.39
N ARG A 65 6.72 -4.42 -16.65
CA ARG A 65 5.60 -5.17 -17.21
C ARG A 65 5.38 -6.49 -16.47
N GLU A 66 6.44 -7.25 -16.24
CA GLU A 66 6.37 -8.53 -15.54
C GLU A 66 5.90 -8.36 -14.10
N HIS A 67 6.32 -7.28 -13.40
CA HIS A 67 5.80 -6.95 -12.08
C HIS A 67 4.29 -6.71 -12.09
N PHE A 68 3.78 -5.92 -13.04
CA PHE A 68 2.35 -5.67 -13.15
C PHE A 68 1.57 -6.94 -13.50
N GLU A 69 2.05 -7.76 -14.42
CA GLU A 69 1.42 -9.03 -14.75
C GLU A 69 1.38 -9.99 -13.57
N PHE A 70 2.48 -10.08 -12.82
CA PHE A 70 2.55 -10.89 -11.60
C PHE A 70 1.55 -10.40 -10.55
N ALA A 71 1.54 -9.10 -10.25
CA ALA A 71 0.62 -8.51 -9.30
C ALA A 71 -0.85 -8.72 -9.71
N LEU A 72 -1.19 -8.52 -10.98
CA LEU A 72 -2.53 -8.75 -11.49
C LEU A 72 -2.98 -10.20 -11.32
N ARG A 73 -2.12 -11.17 -11.63
CA ARG A 73 -2.42 -12.60 -11.44
C ARG A 73 -2.64 -12.95 -9.98
N PHE A 74 -1.90 -12.30 -9.06
CA PHE A 74 -2.00 -12.54 -7.64
C PHE A 74 -3.28 -11.93 -7.04
N PHE A 75 -3.58 -10.67 -7.38
CA PHE A 75 -4.70 -9.93 -6.77
C PHE A 75 -6.03 -10.08 -7.51
N GLN A 76 -6.01 -10.47 -8.78
CA GLN A 76 -7.20 -10.63 -9.61
C GLN A 76 -7.24 -12.03 -10.25
N ALA A 77 -7.02 -13.07 -9.46
CA ALA A 77 -7.06 -14.45 -9.95
C ALA A 77 -8.38 -14.77 -10.69
N GLY A 78 -8.30 -15.60 -11.72
CA GLY A 78 -9.47 -16.05 -12.50
C GLY A 78 -9.69 -15.33 -13.83
N LYS A 79 -8.81 -14.42 -14.23
CA LYS A 79 -8.84 -13.81 -15.58
C LYS A 79 -8.01 -14.63 -16.58
N THR A 80 -8.31 -14.44 -17.87
CA THR A 80 -7.52 -15.04 -18.95
C THR A 80 -6.22 -14.29 -19.18
N SER A 81 -5.24 -14.93 -19.85
CA SER A 81 -3.96 -14.29 -20.18
C SER A 81 -4.12 -13.04 -21.04
N GLU A 82 -5.11 -13.03 -21.93
CA GLU A 82 -5.43 -11.88 -22.79
C GLU A 82 -5.98 -10.70 -21.99
N GLU A 83 -6.84 -10.96 -20.99
CA GLU A 83 -7.37 -9.93 -20.10
C GLU A 83 -6.28 -9.30 -19.25
N TYR A 84 -5.32 -10.09 -18.73
CA TYR A 84 -4.18 -9.55 -18.00
C TYR A 84 -3.32 -8.64 -18.89
N THR A 85 -3.04 -9.06 -20.12
CA THR A 85 -2.26 -8.26 -21.08
C THR A 85 -2.99 -6.96 -21.41
N ALA A 86 -4.30 -7.00 -21.63
CA ALA A 86 -5.10 -5.81 -21.91
C ALA A 86 -5.09 -4.80 -20.76
N ILE A 87 -5.14 -5.28 -19.51
CA ILE A 87 -5.06 -4.41 -18.32
C ILE A 87 -3.65 -3.80 -18.21
N THR A 88 -2.60 -4.62 -18.35
CA THR A 88 -1.21 -4.15 -18.27
C THR A 88 -0.88 -3.09 -19.31
N ASN A 89 -1.44 -3.21 -20.52
CA ASN A 89 -1.22 -2.22 -21.59
C ASN A 89 -1.93 -0.88 -21.36
N ARG A 90 -2.85 -0.79 -20.38
CA ARG A 90 -3.54 0.44 -20.00
C ARG A 90 -2.86 1.20 -18.85
N LEU A 91 -1.94 0.55 -18.14
CA LEU A 91 -1.14 1.13 -17.07
C LEU A 91 0.09 1.85 -17.63
#